data_08a526c564cff41c4b5808a6bb272249
#
_entry.id   08a526c564cff41c4b5808a6bb272249
#
_cell.length_a   1.000
_cell.length_b   1.000
_cell.length_c   1.000
_cell.angle_alpha   90.00
_cell.angle_beta   90.00
_cell.angle_gamma   90.00
#
_symmetry.space_group_name_H-M   'P 1'
#
loop_
_entity.id
_entity.type
_entity.pdbx_description
1 polymer ?
#
loop_
_entity_poly.entity_id
_entity_poly.type
_entity_poly.pdbx_seq_one_letter_code
_entity_poly.pdbx_strand_id
1 'polypeptide(L)'
;MKSRKWKKISALLFLGIALLFLLMPTYMQEALIHWFPDISDTYIFPSDTVGKADSCWEWPVARDANRYRMTDDEEAYLEKYGTVAYLVIQDDSIRYEEYREDWTPQKLSNIFSATKSIVGLLVGIAYDEGFIESLDDKVSKYLPEFEEGDKITIRNLLTMSSGLDWDEAYTALISKTTQAYYGDRIRDLIMDLKVVEEPGKKYSYKSGDTQLLSFVLEAALDKVHKEKEYEWGIFKTEVKVHSSVSISEYAERKLWKPLGACNDALWNLDREDGDEKTYCCFNTTARDLARLGRLILNKGNWNGRQLIS
;
A
#
# COMPACT_ATOMS: atom_id res chain seq x y z
N MET A 1 34.04 -42.37 -21.98
CA MET A 1 32.63 -42.79 -21.88
C MET A 1 31.90 -42.23 -20.64
N LYS A 2 32.49 -42.25 -19.43
CA LYS A 2 31.85 -41.71 -18.19
C LYS A 2 31.42 -40.23 -18.29
N SER A 3 32.26 -39.34 -18.81
CA SER A 3 32.02 -37.89 -18.94
C SER A 3 30.77 -37.54 -19.79
N ARG A 4 30.52 -38.27 -20.88
CA ARG A 4 29.37 -38.04 -21.78
C ARG A 4 28.05 -38.49 -21.15
N LYS A 5 28.05 -39.48 -20.27
CA LYS A 5 26.90 -39.97 -19.53
C LYS A 5 26.51 -38.96 -18.43
N TRP A 6 27.46 -38.41 -17.71
CA TRP A 6 27.24 -37.37 -16.71
C TRP A 6 26.66 -36.08 -17.32
N LYS A 7 27.17 -35.63 -18.47
CA LYS A 7 26.62 -34.46 -19.19
C LYS A 7 25.18 -34.67 -19.62
N LYS A 8 24.80 -35.89 -20.06
CA LYS A 8 23.39 -36.20 -20.38
C LYS A 8 22.48 -36.18 -19.14
N ILE A 9 22.94 -36.73 -18.00
CA ILE A 9 22.19 -36.74 -16.76
C ILE A 9 22.01 -35.29 -16.25
N SER A 10 23.07 -34.48 -16.27
CA SER A 10 22.97 -33.06 -15.87
C SER A 10 22.04 -32.26 -16.77
N ALA A 11 22.02 -32.52 -18.09
CA ALA A 11 21.12 -31.87 -19.02
C ALA A 11 19.64 -32.27 -18.77
N LEU A 12 19.39 -33.56 -18.49
CA LEU A 12 18.05 -34.03 -18.14
C LEU A 12 17.55 -33.46 -16.80
N LEU A 13 18.43 -33.37 -15.80
CA LEU A 13 18.15 -32.75 -14.53
C LEU A 13 17.79 -31.25 -14.71
N PHE A 14 18.61 -30.52 -15.47
CA PHE A 14 18.36 -29.12 -15.77
C PHE A 14 17.04 -28.92 -16.51
N LEU A 15 16.74 -29.73 -17.52
CA LEU A 15 15.45 -29.71 -18.23
C LEU A 15 14.29 -30.04 -17.30
N GLY A 16 14.45 -30.99 -16.38
CA GLY A 16 13.42 -31.33 -15.39
C GLY A 16 13.16 -30.16 -14.42
N ILE A 17 14.21 -29.49 -13.92
CA ILE A 17 14.08 -28.31 -13.06
C ILE A 17 13.43 -27.14 -13.82
N ALA A 18 13.87 -26.89 -15.06
CA ALA A 18 13.28 -25.85 -15.90
C ALA A 18 11.79 -26.11 -16.18
N LEU A 19 11.42 -27.35 -16.45
CA LEU A 19 10.02 -27.72 -16.64
C LEU A 19 9.20 -27.55 -15.36
N LEU A 20 9.75 -27.96 -14.21
CA LEU A 20 9.09 -27.73 -12.91
C LEU A 20 8.88 -26.24 -12.64
N PHE A 21 9.87 -25.41 -12.89
CA PHE A 21 9.76 -23.96 -12.76
C PHE A 21 8.65 -23.39 -13.66
N LEU A 22 8.61 -23.79 -14.94
CA LEU A 22 7.61 -23.34 -15.91
C LEU A 22 6.16 -23.79 -15.57
N LEU A 23 6.02 -24.90 -14.81
CA LEU A 23 4.72 -25.41 -14.37
C LEU A 23 4.27 -24.83 -13.03
N MET A 24 5.12 -24.08 -12.33
CA MET A 24 4.72 -23.39 -11.09
C MET A 24 3.76 -22.24 -11.38
N PRO A 25 2.88 -21.88 -10.42
CA PRO A 25 2.12 -20.63 -10.48
C PRO A 25 3.06 -19.41 -10.68
N THR A 26 2.61 -18.42 -11.44
CA THR A 26 3.42 -17.22 -11.78
C THR A 26 3.99 -16.53 -10.55
N TYR A 27 3.20 -16.37 -9.49
CA TYR A 27 3.68 -15.74 -8.25
C TYR A 27 4.86 -16.50 -7.59
N MET A 28 4.91 -17.83 -7.74
CA MET A 28 6.03 -18.62 -7.23
C MET A 28 7.29 -18.42 -8.08
N GLN A 29 7.11 -18.29 -9.41
CA GLN A 29 8.22 -18.00 -10.34
C GLN A 29 8.81 -16.62 -10.00
N GLU A 30 7.98 -15.59 -9.87
CA GLU A 30 8.39 -14.24 -9.49
C GLU A 30 9.09 -14.21 -8.11
N ALA A 31 8.53 -14.91 -7.12
CA ALA A 31 9.15 -15.02 -5.80
C ALA A 31 10.52 -15.71 -5.82
N LEU A 32 10.76 -16.66 -6.73
CA LEU A 32 12.06 -17.30 -6.91
C LEU A 32 13.04 -16.42 -7.69
N ILE A 33 12.56 -15.56 -8.58
CA ILE A 33 13.38 -14.62 -9.37
C ILE A 33 13.83 -13.45 -8.52
N HIS A 34 12.88 -12.81 -7.83
CA HIS A 34 13.11 -11.59 -7.04
C HIS A 34 13.54 -11.87 -5.60
N TRP A 35 13.37 -13.10 -5.13
CA TRP A 35 13.75 -13.58 -3.81
C TRP A 35 12.89 -12.95 -2.70
N PHE A 36 13.44 -12.07 -1.88
CA PHE A 36 12.69 -11.38 -0.82
C PHE A 36 12.26 -9.99 -1.24
N PRO A 37 11.07 -9.50 -0.79
CA PRO A 37 10.66 -8.13 -0.97
C PRO A 37 11.72 -7.14 -0.46
N ASP A 38 12.01 -6.10 -1.24
CA ASP A 38 13.02 -5.09 -0.95
C ASP A 38 12.46 -3.67 -1.10
N ILE A 39 13.04 -2.71 -0.37
CA ILE A 39 12.65 -1.29 -0.45
C ILE A 39 12.92 -0.67 -1.82
N SER A 40 13.72 -1.31 -2.66
CA SER A 40 14.02 -0.91 -4.04
C SER A 40 13.11 -1.56 -5.09
N ASP A 41 12.11 -2.34 -4.70
CA ASP A 41 11.18 -3.04 -5.61
C ASP A 41 10.21 -2.10 -6.35
N THR A 42 10.42 -0.80 -6.30
CA THR A 42 9.55 0.24 -6.88
C THR A 42 9.14 -0.07 -8.31
N TYR A 43 10.05 -0.62 -9.13
CA TYR A 43 9.88 -0.77 -10.58
C TYR A 43 9.73 -2.21 -11.06
N ILE A 44 9.63 -3.20 -10.16
CA ILE A 44 9.38 -4.60 -10.57
C ILE A 44 7.91 -4.90 -10.84
N PHE A 45 7.03 -3.98 -10.46
CA PHE A 45 5.58 -4.05 -10.69
C PHE A 45 5.10 -2.86 -11.50
N PRO A 46 4.00 -2.97 -12.26
CA PRO A 46 3.29 -1.81 -12.78
C PRO A 46 2.81 -0.93 -11.63
N SER A 47 2.57 0.34 -11.91
CA SER A 47 2.22 1.29 -10.85
C SER A 47 1.32 2.40 -11.36
N ASP A 48 0.39 2.82 -10.52
CA ASP A 48 -0.31 4.08 -10.67
C ASP A 48 0.50 5.21 -10.05
N THR A 49 0.41 6.38 -10.66
CA THR A 49 1.05 7.59 -10.16
C THR A 49 0.09 8.36 -9.25
N VAL A 50 0.56 8.66 -8.04
CA VAL A 50 -0.08 9.62 -7.13
C VAL A 50 0.65 10.95 -7.29
N GLY A 51 0.06 11.85 -8.07
CA GLY A 51 0.71 13.09 -8.51
C GLY A 51 1.01 14.04 -7.36
N LYS A 52 2.17 14.67 -7.41
CA LYS A 52 2.60 15.71 -6.47
C LYS A 52 1.70 16.95 -6.53
N ALA A 53 1.82 17.81 -5.53
CA ALA A 53 1.12 19.07 -5.50
C ALA A 53 1.64 20.05 -6.58
N ASP A 54 0.75 20.88 -7.12
CA ASP A 54 1.12 21.95 -8.06
C ASP A 54 2.06 22.98 -7.41
N SER A 55 1.91 23.18 -6.09
CA SER A 55 2.79 23.97 -5.26
C SER A 55 3.30 23.11 -4.11
N CYS A 56 4.56 22.72 -4.20
CA CYS A 56 5.25 21.93 -3.18
C CYS A 56 5.40 22.74 -1.88
N TRP A 57 5.09 22.11 -0.74
CA TRP A 57 5.41 22.65 0.57
C TRP A 57 6.75 22.09 1.05
N GLU A 58 7.80 22.88 0.94
CA GLU A 58 9.13 22.47 1.36
C GLU A 58 9.30 22.49 2.88
N TRP A 59 9.96 21.45 3.40
CA TRP A 59 10.34 21.44 4.81
C TRP A 59 11.35 22.54 5.12
N PRO A 60 11.07 23.43 6.09
CA PRO A 60 12.11 24.32 6.61
C PRO A 60 13.28 23.52 7.15
N VAL A 61 14.49 24.02 6.92
CA VAL A 61 15.72 23.43 7.47
C VAL A 61 16.21 24.32 8.61
N ALA A 62 16.40 23.77 9.80
CA ALA A 62 16.87 24.51 10.96
C ALA A 62 18.29 25.05 10.70
N ARG A 63 18.61 26.25 11.25
CA ARG A 63 19.93 26.87 11.09
C ARG A 63 21.09 26.01 11.64
N ASP A 64 20.77 25.15 12.59
CA ASP A 64 21.70 24.24 13.25
C ASP A 64 21.47 22.76 12.81
N ALA A 65 20.80 22.55 11.68
CA ALA A 65 20.60 21.21 11.12
C ALA A 65 21.95 20.49 10.95
N ASN A 66 21.96 19.19 11.17
CA ASN A 66 23.12 18.28 11.05
C ASN A 66 24.32 18.67 11.93
N ARG A 67 24.11 19.45 12.99
CA ARG A 67 25.17 19.69 13.98
C ARG A 67 25.36 18.53 14.95
N TYR A 68 24.32 17.75 15.19
CA TYR A 68 24.42 16.53 15.98
C TYR A 68 25.40 15.56 15.32
N ARG A 69 26.21 14.91 16.15
CA ARG A 69 27.09 13.83 15.71
C ARG A 69 26.60 12.55 16.36
N MET A 70 26.25 11.60 15.53
CA MET A 70 25.87 10.28 16.04
C MET A 70 27.02 9.65 16.79
N THR A 71 26.69 8.94 17.85
CA THR A 71 27.62 8.08 18.57
C THR A 71 27.90 6.82 17.76
N ASP A 72 28.99 6.12 18.05
CA ASP A 72 29.33 4.86 17.40
C ASP A 72 28.21 3.80 17.54
N ASP A 73 27.50 3.81 18.68
CA ASP A 73 26.36 2.90 18.92
C ASP A 73 25.15 3.23 18.03
N GLU A 74 24.85 4.53 17.83
CA GLU A 74 23.76 4.97 16.94
C GLU A 74 24.09 4.65 15.48
N GLU A 75 25.33 4.90 15.05
CA GLU A 75 25.80 4.54 13.72
C GLU A 75 25.68 3.02 13.49
N ALA A 76 26.19 2.22 14.43
CA ALA A 76 26.11 0.75 14.35
C ALA A 76 24.64 0.26 14.34
N TYR A 77 23.74 0.96 15.03
CA TYR A 77 22.33 0.64 15.02
C TYR A 77 21.71 0.88 13.63
N LEU A 78 21.96 2.03 13.01
CA LEU A 78 21.45 2.35 11.68
C LEU A 78 22.03 1.41 10.62
N GLU A 79 23.32 1.08 10.70
CA GLU A 79 23.98 0.12 9.81
C GLU A 79 23.38 -1.29 9.95
N LYS A 80 23.19 -1.75 11.19
CA LYS A 80 22.61 -3.07 11.48
C LYS A 80 21.24 -3.28 10.80
N TYR A 81 20.45 -2.22 10.70
CA TYR A 81 19.11 -2.29 10.09
C TYR A 81 19.08 -1.84 8.61
N GLY A 82 20.24 -1.59 8.00
CA GLY A 82 20.32 -1.15 6.61
C GLY A 82 19.55 0.16 6.38
N THR A 83 19.63 1.10 7.35
CA THR A 83 18.90 2.38 7.27
C THR A 83 19.47 3.22 6.13
N VAL A 84 18.63 3.56 5.17
CA VAL A 84 19.03 4.32 3.96
C VAL A 84 18.67 5.80 4.00
N ALA A 85 17.72 6.17 4.86
CA ALA A 85 17.33 7.55 5.11
C ALA A 85 16.95 7.73 6.57
N TYR A 86 17.47 8.77 7.22
CA TYR A 86 17.16 9.11 8.60
C TYR A 86 16.90 10.60 8.74
N LEU A 87 15.67 10.96 9.16
CA LEU A 87 15.21 12.33 9.32
C LEU A 87 14.72 12.55 10.74
N VAL A 88 15.14 13.66 11.34
CA VAL A 88 14.56 14.20 12.58
C VAL A 88 13.96 15.55 12.30
N ILE A 89 12.67 15.68 12.55
CA ILE A 89 11.90 16.90 12.36
C ILE A 89 11.37 17.33 13.71
N GLN A 90 11.64 18.58 14.08
CA GLN A 90 11.18 19.19 15.31
C GLN A 90 10.69 20.61 15.01
N ASP A 91 9.54 20.99 15.55
CA ASP A 91 8.91 22.31 15.34
C ASP A 91 8.81 22.66 13.86
N ASP A 92 8.31 21.71 13.07
CA ASP A 92 8.15 21.79 11.61
C ASP A 92 9.44 22.05 10.82
N SER A 93 10.61 21.81 11.41
CA SER A 93 11.91 22.03 10.77
C SER A 93 12.78 20.78 10.82
N ILE A 94 13.46 20.48 9.72
CA ILE A 94 14.46 19.41 9.66
C ILE A 94 15.65 19.81 10.58
N ARG A 95 15.90 19.00 11.61
CA ARG A 95 17.02 19.11 12.54
C ARG A 95 18.20 18.23 12.17
N TYR A 96 17.87 17.06 11.62
CA TYR A 96 18.85 16.10 11.14
C TYR A 96 18.31 15.41 9.90
N GLU A 97 19.15 15.23 8.91
CA GLU A 97 18.83 14.50 7.69
C GLU A 97 20.09 13.86 7.13
N GLU A 98 20.00 12.56 6.90
CA GLU A 98 21.08 11.76 6.36
C GLU A 98 20.53 10.73 5.37
N TYR A 99 21.27 10.54 4.28
CA TYR A 99 21.02 9.49 3.30
C TYR A 99 22.29 8.65 3.16
N ARG A 100 22.13 7.35 3.08
CA ARG A 100 23.24 6.39 3.07
C ARG A 100 23.25 5.64 1.75
N GLU A 101 24.40 5.06 1.43
CA GLU A 101 24.65 4.36 0.16
C GLU A 101 24.36 5.29 -1.03
N ASP A 102 23.57 4.84 -1.99
CA ASP A 102 23.16 5.59 -3.18
C ASP A 102 21.78 6.30 -3.03
N TRP A 103 21.26 6.39 -1.79
CA TRP A 103 20.00 7.06 -1.52
C TRP A 103 20.15 8.59 -1.49
N THR A 104 19.09 9.26 -1.95
CA THR A 104 19.01 10.73 -2.03
C THR A 104 17.63 11.21 -1.56
N PRO A 105 17.47 12.51 -1.29
CA PRO A 105 16.17 13.09 -0.95
C PRO A 105 15.07 12.84 -1.99
N GLN A 106 15.43 12.53 -3.24
CA GLN A 106 14.51 12.32 -4.36
C GLN A 106 14.26 10.86 -4.67
N LYS A 107 15.05 9.93 -4.10
CA LYS A 107 14.90 8.51 -4.39
C LYS A 107 13.64 7.95 -3.72
N LEU A 108 12.81 7.28 -4.51
CA LEU A 108 11.63 6.59 -4.01
C LEU A 108 12.02 5.31 -3.30
N SER A 109 11.31 4.99 -2.24
CA SER A 109 11.41 3.76 -1.48
C SER A 109 10.03 3.16 -1.28
N ASN A 110 9.93 1.85 -1.41
CA ASN A 110 8.75 1.14 -0.94
C ASN A 110 8.67 1.27 0.59
N ILE A 111 7.57 1.84 1.08
CA ILE A 111 7.37 2.05 2.52
C ILE A 111 6.68 0.87 3.20
N PHE A 112 6.46 -0.22 2.46
CA PHE A 112 5.82 -1.43 2.96
C PHE A 112 4.58 -1.14 3.82
N SER A 113 4.49 -1.71 4.98
CA SER A 113 3.31 -1.62 5.85
C SER A 113 2.97 -0.22 6.36
N ALA A 114 3.85 0.77 6.21
CA ALA A 114 3.48 2.16 6.45
C ALA A 114 2.35 2.63 5.49
N THR A 115 2.22 1.99 4.33
CA THR A 115 1.11 2.17 3.38
C THR A 115 -0.27 1.96 4.03
N LYS A 116 -0.38 1.04 5.00
CA LYS A 116 -1.64 0.79 5.72
C LYS A 116 -2.16 2.03 6.45
N SER A 117 -1.25 2.89 6.92
CA SER A 117 -1.61 4.16 7.53
C SER A 117 -2.21 5.13 6.50
N ILE A 118 -1.73 5.11 5.25
CA ILE A 118 -2.31 5.90 4.16
C ILE A 118 -3.75 5.45 3.91
N VAL A 119 -3.99 4.14 3.79
CA VAL A 119 -5.34 3.59 3.60
C VAL A 119 -6.26 3.97 4.77
N GLY A 120 -5.77 3.85 6.00
CA GLY A 120 -6.51 4.28 7.19
C GLY A 120 -6.92 5.76 7.15
N LEU A 121 -6.02 6.65 6.73
CA LEU A 121 -6.31 8.07 6.54
C LEU A 121 -7.35 8.30 5.43
N LEU A 122 -7.24 7.60 4.30
CA LEU A 122 -8.20 7.72 3.19
C LEU A 122 -9.59 7.25 3.60
N VAL A 123 -9.71 6.16 4.37
CA VAL A 123 -10.98 5.69 4.94
C VAL A 123 -11.57 6.73 5.90
N GLY A 124 -10.73 7.35 6.75
CA GLY A 124 -11.16 8.43 7.63
C GLY A 124 -11.68 9.64 6.85
N ILE A 125 -10.99 10.05 5.79
CA ILE A 125 -11.45 11.14 4.91
C ILE A 125 -12.77 10.76 4.23
N ALA A 126 -12.91 9.53 3.74
CA ALA A 126 -14.15 9.05 3.13
C ALA A 126 -15.33 8.99 4.12
N TYR A 127 -15.06 8.72 5.39
CA TYR A 127 -16.02 8.80 6.47
C TYR A 127 -16.44 10.25 6.74
N ASP A 128 -15.50 11.18 6.83
CA ASP A 128 -15.78 12.61 7.02
C ASP A 128 -16.56 13.22 5.83
N GLU A 129 -16.36 12.71 4.63
CA GLU A 129 -17.06 13.12 3.40
C GLU A 129 -18.41 12.42 3.21
N GLY A 130 -18.76 11.43 4.06
CA GLY A 130 -20.02 10.70 4.00
C GLY A 130 -20.08 9.59 2.94
N PHE A 131 -18.98 9.23 2.30
CA PHE A 131 -18.90 8.05 1.42
C PHE A 131 -19.02 6.74 2.23
N ILE A 132 -18.50 6.75 3.43
CA ILE A 132 -18.67 5.71 4.44
C ILE A 132 -19.55 6.30 5.54
N GLU A 133 -20.73 5.71 5.76
CA GLU A 133 -21.73 6.26 6.71
C GLU A 133 -21.39 5.91 8.17
N SER A 134 -20.83 4.72 8.39
CA SER A 134 -20.45 4.26 9.72
C SER A 134 -19.26 3.29 9.66
N LEU A 135 -18.34 3.40 10.61
CA LEU A 135 -17.27 2.40 10.76
C LEU A 135 -17.83 1.04 11.22
N ASP A 136 -19.04 0.99 11.74
CA ASP A 136 -19.74 -0.23 12.14
C ASP A 136 -20.59 -0.82 11.01
N ASP A 137 -20.59 -0.19 9.83
CA ASP A 137 -21.18 -0.78 8.63
C ASP A 137 -20.53 -2.11 8.30
N LYS A 138 -21.37 -3.05 7.84
CA LYS A 138 -20.90 -4.35 7.34
C LYS A 138 -20.20 -4.20 6.01
N VAL A 139 -19.17 -4.98 5.81
CA VAL A 139 -18.43 -5.03 4.54
C VAL A 139 -19.38 -5.35 3.37
N SER A 140 -20.36 -6.22 3.56
CA SER A 140 -21.38 -6.56 2.56
C SER A 140 -22.22 -5.39 2.05
N LYS A 141 -22.32 -4.30 2.81
CA LYS A 141 -22.98 -3.06 2.37
C LYS A 141 -22.29 -2.45 1.14
N TYR A 142 -20.99 -2.60 1.05
CA TYR A 142 -20.13 -2.06 -0.02
C TYR A 142 -19.70 -3.13 -1.02
N LEU A 143 -19.42 -4.34 -0.54
CA LEU A 143 -18.98 -5.51 -1.32
C LEU A 143 -19.96 -6.68 -1.12
N PRO A 144 -21.15 -6.63 -1.73
CA PRO A 144 -22.16 -7.67 -1.57
C PRO A 144 -21.70 -9.05 -2.11
N GLU A 145 -20.72 -9.06 -2.98
CA GLU A 145 -20.11 -10.29 -3.52
C GLU A 145 -19.12 -10.97 -2.56
N PHE A 146 -18.67 -10.29 -1.49
CA PHE A 146 -17.81 -10.90 -0.49
C PHE A 146 -18.64 -11.73 0.49
N GLU A 147 -18.56 -13.05 0.38
CA GLU A 147 -19.41 -14.00 1.15
C GLU A 147 -19.37 -13.80 2.67
N GLU A 148 -18.23 -13.38 3.20
CA GLU A 148 -18.02 -13.17 4.65
C GLU A 148 -18.40 -11.75 5.10
N GLY A 149 -18.84 -10.90 4.18
CA GLY A 149 -19.06 -9.47 4.39
C GLY A 149 -20.05 -9.12 5.50
N ASP A 150 -21.08 -9.95 5.72
CA ASP A 150 -22.08 -9.76 6.80
C ASP A 150 -21.52 -10.02 8.21
N LYS A 151 -20.39 -10.69 8.33
CA LYS A 151 -19.77 -11.00 9.61
C LYS A 151 -18.83 -9.91 10.11
N ILE A 152 -18.24 -9.13 9.19
CA ILE A 152 -17.14 -8.19 9.42
C ILE A 152 -17.63 -6.76 9.24
N THR A 153 -17.14 -5.83 10.08
CA THR A 153 -17.35 -4.38 9.93
C THR A 153 -16.08 -3.71 9.42
N ILE A 154 -16.21 -2.48 8.89
CA ILE A 154 -15.08 -1.62 8.54
C ILE A 154 -14.16 -1.42 9.75
N ARG A 155 -14.72 -1.24 10.95
CA ARG A 155 -13.96 -1.14 12.20
C ARG A 155 -13.11 -2.38 12.46
N ASN A 156 -13.64 -3.58 12.20
CA ASN A 156 -12.85 -4.81 12.38
C ASN A 156 -11.62 -4.85 11.47
N LEU A 157 -11.73 -4.38 10.24
CA LEU A 157 -10.60 -4.27 9.31
C LEU A 157 -9.59 -3.21 9.77
N LEU A 158 -10.05 -2.00 10.12
CA LEU A 158 -9.19 -0.92 10.62
C LEU A 158 -8.43 -1.30 11.89
N THR A 159 -9.02 -2.13 12.75
CA THR A 159 -8.41 -2.54 14.03
C THR A 159 -7.71 -3.90 13.95
N MET A 160 -7.52 -4.46 12.75
CA MET A 160 -6.88 -5.76 12.56
C MET A 160 -7.52 -6.87 13.43
N SER A 161 -8.85 -6.93 13.43
CA SER A 161 -9.63 -7.86 14.24
C SER A 161 -10.73 -8.56 13.44
N SER A 162 -10.55 -8.70 12.13
CA SER A 162 -11.53 -9.30 11.21
C SER A 162 -11.82 -10.78 11.47
N GLY A 163 -10.86 -11.52 12.00
CA GLY A 163 -10.92 -12.97 12.15
C GLY A 163 -10.72 -13.74 10.83
N LEU A 164 -10.28 -13.08 9.75
CA LEU A 164 -10.00 -13.71 8.46
C LEU A 164 -8.84 -14.70 8.53
N ASP A 165 -8.84 -15.72 7.67
CA ASP A 165 -7.85 -16.81 7.57
C ASP A 165 -6.57 -16.38 6.82
N TRP A 166 -6.12 -15.13 7.01
CA TRP A 166 -4.89 -14.63 6.43
C TRP A 166 -3.66 -15.08 7.22
N ASP A 167 -2.64 -15.57 6.52
CA ASP A 167 -1.32 -15.86 7.08
C ASP A 167 -0.31 -14.75 6.75
N GLU A 168 0.31 -14.17 7.75
CA GLU A 168 1.34 -13.13 7.60
C GLU A 168 2.74 -13.77 7.49
N ALA A 169 2.89 -14.78 6.61
CA ALA A 169 4.11 -15.57 6.48
C ALA A 169 4.99 -15.07 5.33
N TYR A 170 5.92 -14.15 5.63
CA TYR A 170 6.78 -13.47 4.63
C TYR A 170 7.85 -14.35 3.97
N THR A 171 8.19 -15.50 4.56
CA THR A 171 9.26 -16.39 4.08
C THR A 171 8.76 -17.68 3.46
N ALA A 172 7.45 -17.90 3.43
CA ALA A 172 6.85 -19.12 2.91
C ALA A 172 6.38 -18.91 1.46
N LEU A 173 6.98 -19.63 0.53
CA LEU A 173 6.68 -19.53 -0.91
C LEU A 173 5.19 -19.71 -1.25
N ILE A 174 4.46 -20.50 -0.45
CA ILE A 174 3.04 -20.80 -0.68
C ILE A 174 2.09 -19.99 0.20
N SER A 175 2.57 -18.98 0.94
CA SER A 175 1.73 -18.15 1.80
C SER A 175 0.82 -17.21 0.99
N LYS A 176 -0.30 -16.80 1.59
CA LYS A 176 -1.16 -15.75 1.03
C LYS A 176 -0.41 -14.43 0.87
N THR A 177 0.51 -14.12 1.80
CA THR A 177 1.36 -12.93 1.72
C THR A 177 2.26 -12.94 0.49
N THR A 178 2.93 -14.06 0.19
CA THR A 178 3.75 -14.20 -1.03
C THR A 178 2.90 -14.15 -2.29
N GLN A 179 1.73 -14.79 -2.27
CA GLN A 179 0.79 -14.77 -3.37
C GLN A 179 0.25 -13.35 -3.63
N ALA A 180 -0.04 -12.56 -2.59
CA ALA A 180 -0.46 -11.17 -2.74
C ALA A 180 0.67 -10.28 -3.30
N TYR A 181 1.93 -10.51 -2.88
CA TYR A 181 3.06 -9.67 -3.28
C TYR A 181 3.48 -9.89 -4.73
N TYR A 182 3.60 -11.15 -5.16
CA TYR A 182 4.09 -11.52 -6.48
C TYR A 182 3.00 -11.98 -7.46
N GLY A 183 1.76 -12.14 -6.99
CA GLY A 183 0.64 -12.56 -7.83
C GLY A 183 -0.02 -11.39 -8.56
N ASP A 184 -0.83 -11.76 -9.55
CA ASP A 184 -1.53 -10.87 -10.48
C ASP A 184 -3.07 -10.89 -10.31
N ARG A 185 -3.57 -11.49 -9.21
CA ARG A 185 -5.01 -11.67 -8.93
C ARG A 185 -5.30 -11.42 -7.45
N ILE A 186 -4.89 -10.24 -6.95
CA ILE A 186 -5.03 -9.94 -5.53
C ILE A 186 -6.50 -9.86 -5.10
N ARG A 187 -7.39 -9.38 -5.97
CA ARG A 187 -8.82 -9.30 -5.69
C ARG A 187 -9.42 -10.69 -5.46
N ASP A 188 -9.13 -11.65 -6.31
CA ASP A 188 -9.63 -13.01 -6.14
C ASP A 188 -9.12 -13.63 -4.82
N LEU A 189 -7.82 -13.45 -4.53
CA LEU A 189 -7.21 -13.94 -3.29
C LEU A 189 -7.92 -13.38 -2.04
N ILE A 190 -8.25 -12.11 -2.04
CA ILE A 190 -8.92 -11.45 -0.91
C ILE A 190 -10.39 -11.85 -0.81
N MET A 191 -11.09 -11.95 -1.95
CA MET A 191 -12.49 -12.33 -1.97
C MET A 191 -12.73 -13.79 -1.57
N ASP A 192 -11.71 -14.64 -1.67
CA ASP A 192 -11.75 -16.04 -1.23
C ASP A 192 -11.51 -16.24 0.29
N LEU A 193 -11.12 -15.19 1.03
CA LEU A 193 -10.85 -15.28 2.48
C LEU A 193 -12.10 -15.68 3.27
N LYS A 194 -11.89 -16.45 4.35
CA LYS A 194 -12.96 -16.92 5.24
C LYS A 194 -12.76 -16.42 6.66
N VAL A 195 -13.86 -16.13 7.34
CA VAL A 195 -13.86 -15.83 8.77
C VAL A 195 -13.71 -17.12 9.57
N VAL A 196 -12.60 -17.27 10.25
CA VAL A 196 -12.24 -18.46 11.07
C VAL A 196 -12.16 -18.16 12.56
N GLU A 197 -12.12 -16.88 12.95
CA GLU A 197 -12.20 -16.42 14.34
C GLU A 197 -13.34 -15.39 14.47
N GLU A 198 -13.89 -15.21 15.68
CA GLU A 198 -14.99 -14.25 15.92
C GLU A 198 -14.48 -12.80 15.71
N PRO A 199 -15.08 -12.04 14.75
CA PRO A 199 -14.65 -10.67 14.48
C PRO A 199 -14.78 -9.74 15.70
N GLY A 200 -13.79 -8.87 15.88
CA GLY A 200 -13.74 -7.91 16.99
C GLY A 200 -13.22 -8.46 18.31
N LYS A 201 -12.93 -9.76 18.43
CA LYS A 201 -12.49 -10.37 19.69
C LYS A 201 -10.99 -10.34 19.90
N LYS A 202 -10.21 -10.48 18.83
CA LYS A 202 -8.77 -10.63 18.93
C LYS A 202 -8.08 -9.78 17.88
N TYR A 203 -7.08 -9.02 18.30
CA TYR A 203 -6.14 -8.39 17.40
C TYR A 203 -5.25 -9.46 16.76
N SER A 204 -5.14 -9.44 15.45
CA SER A 204 -4.20 -10.24 14.69
C SER A 204 -3.79 -9.47 13.44
N TYR A 205 -2.52 -9.07 13.37
CA TYR A 205 -2.01 -8.30 12.24
C TYR A 205 -2.18 -9.08 10.93
N LYS A 206 -2.89 -8.47 9.98
CA LYS A 206 -3.23 -9.09 8.68
C LYS A 206 -3.18 -8.05 7.56
N SER A 207 -2.30 -8.27 6.60
CA SER A 207 -2.25 -7.46 5.38
C SER A 207 -3.54 -7.56 4.55
N GLY A 208 -4.20 -8.74 4.59
CA GLY A 208 -5.48 -8.95 3.95
C GLY A 208 -6.59 -8.02 4.44
N ASP A 209 -6.59 -7.64 5.72
CA ASP A 209 -7.58 -6.70 6.27
C ASP A 209 -7.48 -5.33 5.58
N THR A 210 -6.28 -4.83 5.36
CA THR A 210 -6.07 -3.53 4.68
C THR A 210 -6.41 -3.61 3.20
N GLN A 211 -6.07 -4.71 2.53
CA GLN A 211 -6.42 -4.88 1.12
C GLN A 211 -7.94 -4.96 0.92
N LEU A 212 -8.65 -5.70 1.78
CA LEU A 212 -10.13 -5.73 1.75
C LEU A 212 -10.73 -4.37 2.05
N LEU A 213 -10.13 -3.62 3.00
CA LEU A 213 -10.57 -2.27 3.34
C LEU A 213 -10.46 -1.29 2.17
N SER A 214 -9.44 -1.44 1.31
CA SER A 214 -9.33 -0.62 0.11
C SER A 214 -10.40 -0.94 -0.93
N PHE A 215 -10.80 -2.19 -1.09
CA PHE A 215 -11.91 -2.56 -1.96
C PHE A 215 -13.26 -2.02 -1.44
N VAL A 216 -13.45 -1.99 -0.11
CA VAL A 216 -14.60 -1.31 0.50
C VAL A 216 -14.59 0.18 0.18
N LEU A 217 -13.43 0.83 0.30
CA LEU A 217 -13.28 2.25 -0.02
C LEU A 217 -13.58 2.54 -1.49
N GLU A 218 -13.01 1.78 -2.40
CA GLU A 218 -13.26 1.87 -3.85
C GLU A 218 -14.76 1.77 -4.15
N ALA A 219 -15.43 0.73 -3.62
CA ALA A 219 -16.86 0.54 -3.82
C ALA A 219 -17.71 1.67 -3.19
N ALA A 220 -17.28 2.25 -2.08
CA ALA A 220 -17.94 3.40 -1.46
C ALA A 220 -17.86 4.65 -2.35
N LEU A 221 -16.69 4.90 -2.96
CA LEU A 221 -16.46 6.01 -3.88
C LEU A 221 -17.28 5.86 -5.17
N ASP A 222 -17.41 4.64 -5.71
CA ASP A 222 -18.19 4.35 -6.92
C ASP A 222 -19.70 4.59 -6.75
N LYS A 223 -20.26 4.31 -5.58
CA LYS A 223 -21.70 4.52 -5.33
C LYS A 223 -22.13 5.97 -5.53
N VAL A 224 -21.28 6.90 -5.18
CA VAL A 224 -21.61 8.34 -5.29
C VAL A 224 -21.53 8.84 -6.74
N HIS A 225 -20.66 8.26 -7.57
CA HIS A 225 -20.62 8.61 -8.99
C HIS A 225 -21.82 8.06 -9.78
N LYS A 226 -22.45 6.98 -9.32
CA LYS A 226 -23.65 6.42 -9.94
C LYS A 226 -24.93 7.20 -9.65
N GLU A 227 -24.98 7.99 -8.58
CA GLU A 227 -26.16 8.78 -8.19
C GLU A 227 -26.21 10.20 -8.79
N LYS A 228 -25.16 10.67 -9.46
CA LYS A 228 -25.21 11.92 -10.22
C LYS A 228 -25.85 11.71 -11.58
N GLU A 229 -27.19 11.59 -11.61
CA GLU A 229 -27.98 11.76 -12.83
C GLU A 229 -27.86 13.20 -13.31
N TYR A 230 -27.42 13.37 -14.55
CA TYR A 230 -27.51 14.67 -15.22
C TYR A 230 -28.92 14.82 -15.81
N GLU A 231 -29.79 15.61 -15.16
CA GLU A 231 -31.02 16.12 -15.76
C GLU A 231 -30.69 17.28 -16.71
N TRP A 232 -30.79 17.04 -18.00
CA TRP A 232 -30.77 18.10 -19.00
C TRP A 232 -32.02 18.03 -19.87
N GLY A 233 -33.05 18.80 -19.53
CA GLY A 233 -34.30 18.90 -20.26
C GLY A 233 -35.15 17.59 -20.22
N ILE A 234 -35.97 17.40 -21.24
CA ILE A 234 -36.90 16.27 -21.37
C ILE A 234 -36.25 14.96 -21.80
N PHE A 235 -34.93 14.92 -22.00
CA PHE A 235 -34.17 13.72 -22.37
C PHE A 235 -33.37 13.21 -21.17
N LYS A 236 -33.87 12.11 -20.57
CA LYS A 236 -33.10 11.30 -19.61
C LYS A 236 -32.17 10.41 -20.41
N THR A 237 -30.90 10.77 -20.46
CA THR A 237 -29.86 9.87 -20.96
C THR A 237 -29.11 9.33 -19.76
N GLU A 238 -29.30 8.05 -19.44
CA GLU A 238 -28.41 7.32 -18.54
C GLU A 238 -27.06 7.16 -19.24
N VAL A 239 -26.18 8.11 -19.05
CA VAL A 239 -24.78 7.92 -19.40
C VAL A 239 -24.15 7.20 -18.22
N LYS A 240 -24.04 5.88 -18.30
CA LYS A 240 -23.20 5.09 -17.39
C LYS A 240 -21.74 5.45 -17.68
N VAL A 241 -21.26 6.53 -17.08
CA VAL A 241 -19.83 6.79 -17.03
C VAL A 241 -19.27 5.90 -15.93
N HIS A 242 -18.76 4.75 -16.30
CA HIS A 242 -17.89 3.95 -15.45
C HIS A 242 -16.55 4.68 -15.31
N SER A 243 -16.45 5.60 -14.40
CA SER A 243 -15.16 6.03 -13.88
C SER A 243 -15.13 5.68 -12.40
N SER A 244 -14.73 4.47 -12.09
CA SER A 244 -14.28 4.12 -10.75
C SER A 244 -13.09 5.03 -10.42
N VAL A 245 -13.18 5.74 -9.30
CA VAL A 245 -12.05 6.52 -8.79
C VAL A 245 -11.09 5.52 -8.17
N SER A 246 -9.88 5.37 -8.72
CA SER A 246 -8.87 4.49 -8.12
C SER A 246 -8.44 4.99 -6.74
N ILE A 247 -7.89 4.11 -5.92
CA ILE A 247 -7.35 4.50 -4.61
C ILE A 247 -6.22 5.50 -4.79
N SER A 248 -5.40 5.34 -5.82
CA SER A 248 -4.30 6.24 -6.18
C SER A 248 -4.83 7.64 -6.52
N GLU A 249 -5.88 7.76 -7.35
CA GLU A 249 -6.49 9.03 -7.69
C GLU A 249 -7.14 9.71 -6.47
N TYR A 250 -7.81 8.93 -5.62
CA TYR A 250 -8.39 9.46 -4.38
C TYR A 250 -7.31 9.95 -3.42
N ALA A 251 -6.22 9.18 -3.26
CA ALA A 251 -5.07 9.58 -2.45
C ALA A 251 -4.42 10.87 -2.97
N GLU A 252 -4.25 10.99 -4.29
CA GLU A 252 -3.73 12.21 -4.91
C GLU A 252 -4.56 13.43 -4.54
N ARG A 253 -5.87 13.35 -4.76
CA ARG A 253 -6.78 14.50 -4.59
C ARG A 253 -7.03 14.87 -3.13
N LYS A 254 -7.10 13.88 -2.24
CA LYS A 254 -7.57 14.08 -0.87
C LYS A 254 -6.44 14.16 0.16
N LEU A 255 -5.28 13.60 -0.16
CA LEU A 255 -4.17 13.51 0.78
C LEU A 255 -2.88 14.11 0.20
N TRP A 256 -2.37 13.60 -0.91
CA TRP A 256 -1.04 13.90 -1.41
C TRP A 256 -0.86 15.35 -1.86
N LYS A 257 -1.75 15.83 -2.73
CA LYS A 257 -1.78 17.23 -3.15
C LYS A 257 -2.09 18.20 -2.01
N PRO A 258 -3.11 17.97 -1.16
CA PRO A 258 -3.37 18.81 0.01
C PRO A 258 -2.21 18.92 1.00
N LEU A 259 -1.38 17.88 1.15
CA LEU A 259 -0.18 17.90 1.97
C LEU A 259 1.00 18.66 1.32
N GLY A 260 0.84 19.14 0.09
CA GLY A 260 1.91 19.81 -0.61
C GLY A 260 3.09 18.90 -0.94
N ALA A 261 2.83 17.64 -1.30
CA ALA A 261 3.88 16.69 -1.67
C ALA A 261 4.75 17.24 -2.80
N CYS A 262 6.06 17.08 -2.69
CA CYS A 262 7.03 17.63 -3.62
C CYS A 262 7.40 16.66 -4.74
N ASN A 263 7.13 15.37 -4.55
CA ASN A 263 7.43 14.34 -5.53
C ASN A 263 6.18 13.52 -5.81
N ASP A 264 6.08 13.03 -7.05
CA ASP A 264 5.12 12.00 -7.37
C ASP A 264 5.45 10.75 -6.56
N ALA A 265 4.42 10.06 -6.08
CA ALA A 265 4.55 8.73 -5.51
C ALA A 265 4.03 7.69 -6.49
N LEU A 266 4.48 6.44 -6.35
CA LEU A 266 4.03 5.32 -7.16
C LEU A 266 3.34 4.29 -6.26
N TRP A 267 2.13 3.87 -6.64
CA TRP A 267 1.46 2.76 -5.96
C TRP A 267 1.50 1.52 -6.85
N ASN A 268 2.25 0.50 -6.44
CA ASN A 268 2.35 -0.70 -7.25
C ASN A 268 1.02 -1.43 -7.37
N LEU A 269 0.77 -1.95 -8.58
CA LEU A 269 -0.38 -2.76 -8.94
C LEU A 269 -0.03 -4.25 -8.93
N ASP A 270 -1.03 -5.11 -8.88
CA ASP A 270 -0.85 -6.55 -9.03
C ASP A 270 -0.53 -6.93 -10.49
N ARG A 271 -1.07 -6.19 -11.46
CA ARG A 271 -0.83 -6.31 -12.91
C ARG A 271 -1.14 -4.97 -13.59
N GLU A 272 -0.84 -4.85 -14.88
CA GLU A 272 -1.27 -3.72 -15.70
C GLU A 272 -2.79 -3.54 -15.61
N ASP A 273 -3.24 -2.31 -15.34
CA ASP A 273 -4.66 -1.96 -15.15
C ASP A 273 -5.34 -2.80 -14.04
N GLY A 274 -4.58 -3.26 -13.07
CA GLY A 274 -5.04 -4.09 -11.96
C GLY A 274 -5.33 -3.30 -10.67
N ASP A 275 -5.37 -4.03 -9.55
CA ASP A 275 -5.65 -3.44 -8.24
C ASP A 275 -4.35 -2.96 -7.56
N GLU A 276 -4.41 -1.80 -6.89
CA GLU A 276 -3.30 -1.33 -6.05
C GLU A 276 -3.05 -2.30 -4.89
N LYS A 277 -1.77 -2.61 -4.65
CA LYS A 277 -1.32 -3.37 -3.48
C LYS A 277 -1.35 -2.46 -2.24
N THR A 278 -2.54 -2.25 -1.69
CA THR A 278 -2.78 -1.22 -0.66
C THR A 278 -2.33 -1.62 0.73
N TYR A 279 -2.08 -2.89 0.98
CA TYR A 279 -1.49 -3.37 2.22
C TYR A 279 0.02 -3.07 2.31
N CYS A 280 0.66 -2.73 1.18
CA CYS A 280 2.06 -2.34 1.05
C CYS A 280 2.25 -1.43 -0.17
N CYS A 281 3.48 -1.27 -0.60
CA CYS A 281 3.86 -1.02 -1.98
C CYS A 281 3.49 0.38 -2.50
N PHE A 282 3.32 1.34 -1.58
CA PHE A 282 3.38 2.76 -1.86
C PHE A 282 4.85 3.21 -1.82
N ASN A 283 5.31 3.82 -2.89
CA ASN A 283 6.71 4.22 -3.06
C ASN A 283 6.80 5.73 -3.02
N THR A 284 7.56 6.27 -2.08
CA THR A 284 7.69 7.71 -1.89
C THR A 284 9.06 8.11 -1.36
N THR A 285 9.34 9.40 -1.34
CA THR A 285 10.57 9.94 -0.72
C THR A 285 10.41 10.04 0.80
N ALA A 286 11.53 10.02 1.53
CA ALA A 286 11.52 10.14 2.98
C ALA A 286 10.90 11.47 3.46
N ARG A 287 11.16 12.58 2.74
CA ARG A 287 10.58 13.90 3.07
C ARG A 287 9.08 13.96 2.85
N ASP A 288 8.56 13.32 1.80
CA ASP A 288 7.11 13.27 1.54
C ASP A 288 6.41 12.33 2.53
N LEU A 289 7.03 11.19 2.89
CA LEU A 289 6.52 10.32 3.96
C LEU A 289 6.40 11.06 5.30
N ALA A 290 7.36 11.90 5.63
CA ALA A 290 7.34 12.69 6.87
C ALA A 290 6.13 13.63 6.99
N ARG A 291 5.49 14.04 5.87
CA ARG A 291 4.26 14.86 5.88
C ARG A 291 3.11 14.11 6.53
N LEU A 292 3.00 12.81 6.29
CA LEU A 292 1.99 11.97 6.95
C LEU A 292 2.19 11.95 8.47
N GLY A 293 3.44 11.84 8.92
CA GLY A 293 3.79 11.92 10.34
C GLY A 293 3.37 13.26 10.96
N ARG A 294 3.63 14.38 10.25
CA ARG A 294 3.20 15.71 10.70
C ARG A 294 1.67 15.85 10.73
N LEU A 295 0.97 15.34 9.74
CA LEU A 295 -0.50 15.34 9.71
C LEU A 295 -1.08 14.63 10.94
N ILE A 296 -0.57 13.44 11.25
CA ILE A 296 -1.01 12.64 12.40
C ILE A 296 -0.67 13.36 13.71
N LEU A 297 0.55 13.91 13.84
CA LEU A 297 0.98 14.67 15.00
C LEU A 297 0.04 15.87 15.27
N ASN A 298 -0.43 16.53 14.21
CA ASN A 298 -1.34 17.66 14.27
C ASN A 298 -2.83 17.25 14.22
N LYS A 299 -3.14 15.98 14.54
CA LYS A 299 -4.51 15.45 14.62
C LYS A 299 -5.33 15.76 13.36
N GLY A 300 -4.76 15.47 12.21
CA GLY A 300 -5.40 15.64 10.91
C GLY A 300 -5.44 17.09 10.40
N ASN A 301 -4.87 18.05 11.11
CA ASN A 301 -4.78 19.42 10.65
C ASN A 301 -3.48 19.67 9.86
N TRP A 302 -3.62 20.27 8.68
CA TRP A 302 -2.52 20.69 7.84
C TRP A 302 -2.62 22.19 7.53
N ASN A 303 -1.72 22.97 8.11
CA ASN A 303 -1.61 24.43 7.90
C ASN A 303 -2.95 25.18 8.13
N GLY A 304 -3.71 24.81 9.17
CA GLY A 304 -4.99 25.42 9.50
C GLY A 304 -6.21 24.79 8.82
N ARG A 305 -6.01 23.85 7.91
CA ARG A 305 -7.09 23.09 7.25
C ARG A 305 -7.19 21.70 7.88
N GLN A 306 -8.37 21.35 8.39
CA GLN A 306 -8.65 19.99 8.82
C GLN A 306 -8.85 19.11 7.60
N LEU A 307 -7.94 18.15 7.37
CA LEU A 307 -8.02 17.19 6.28
C LEU A 307 -8.74 15.90 6.70
N ILE A 308 -8.63 15.54 7.97
CA ILE A 308 -9.28 14.38 8.58
C ILE A 308 -9.60 14.70 10.03
N SER A 309 -10.80 14.28 10.52
CA SER A 309 -11.29 14.56 11.87
C SER A 309 -10.68 13.70 12.98
#